data_5221be929d30f06066dd5c08085021cd
#
_entry.id   5221be929d30f06066dd5c08085021cd
#
_cell.length_a   1.000
_cell.length_b   1.000
_cell.length_c   1.000
_cell.angle_alpha   90.00
_cell.angle_beta   90.00
_cell.angle_gamma   90.00
#
_symmetry.space_group_name_H-M   'P 1'
#
loop_
_entity.id
_entity.type
_entity.pdbx_description
1 polymer ?
#
loop_
_entity_poly.entity_id
_entity_poly.type
_entity_poly.pdbx_seq_one_letter_code
_entity_poly.pdbx_strand_id
1 'polypeptide(L)'
;MSDAIPPPVHLDGVVDGLAENPSLPSELVRRLLGHRKGFGEVAKRPDLSDDVIAEIIAMDEHWLTHSLALNRSLPQPFRMMLAEHPDPAIRRALAVAADGAPRVLFERLLGDADPQVREHLAESDHVPADLRARLAADENPKVRAKLAQWWTTAPEPVRRMLLTDPDDSVRAAACATYFRRIPHPVPPVDLVPELLADPVTRAGAVRHCTLDTAAARRLAEDPDDDVRAELAEHPDLPTELRDRLAEDPNQRVALRIFARQDTPEPTRAAIHARILSDVPPLDWLEDHEALDDDALEREILGELARGELRTLRLPWVTTNPLPYVDSPYVCFRASAAMSEQLPPPLVARLLDDEESSVRTAMALHARDRIDPDTAERIDRTFRPDKVVRWRPADDFPLPVDVLRRLATDADPRMRQLAPRDPDLPVELARRLAADSDHMVRRTIATHPRLPAEELTRLLADPSEFVAATAAANPNLPTTDMYQLIALAGL
;
A
#
# COMPACT_ATOMS: atom_id res chain seq x y z
N MET A 1 1.52 -8.31 -49.86
CA MET A 1 0.88 -9.42 -49.09
C MET A 1 0.90 -8.96 -47.66
N SER A 2 -0.26 -8.72 -47.07
CA SER A 2 -0.34 -8.38 -45.64
C SER A 2 0.03 -9.64 -44.91
N ASP A 3 1.20 -9.65 -44.24
CA ASP A 3 1.58 -10.77 -43.39
C ASP A 3 0.57 -10.83 -42.24
N ALA A 4 -0.22 -11.93 -42.21
CA ALA A 4 -1.19 -12.16 -41.16
C ALA A 4 -0.41 -12.34 -39.82
N ILE A 5 -0.88 -11.71 -38.78
CA ILE A 5 -0.31 -11.92 -37.44
C ILE A 5 -0.45 -13.41 -37.05
N PRO A 6 0.54 -13.97 -36.35
CA PRO A 6 0.36 -15.32 -35.80
C PRO A 6 -0.83 -15.30 -34.85
N PRO A 7 -1.73 -16.33 -34.88
CA PRO A 7 -2.88 -16.35 -34.02
C PRO A 7 -2.44 -16.37 -32.54
N PRO A 8 -2.89 -15.40 -31.72
CA PRO A 8 -2.55 -15.35 -30.32
C PRO A 8 -3.05 -16.57 -29.56
N VAL A 9 -2.22 -17.13 -28.68
CA VAL A 9 -2.62 -18.23 -27.79
C VAL A 9 -3.66 -17.74 -26.76
N HIS A 10 -3.52 -16.48 -26.33
CA HIS A 10 -4.35 -15.83 -25.32
C HIS A 10 -5.06 -14.61 -25.94
N LEU A 11 -5.97 -14.86 -26.90
CA LEU A 11 -6.63 -13.77 -27.64
C LEU A 11 -7.36 -12.78 -26.73
N ASP A 12 -8.09 -13.28 -25.71
CA ASP A 12 -8.79 -12.42 -24.76
C ASP A 12 -7.84 -11.49 -24.01
N GLY A 13 -6.74 -12.02 -23.45
CA GLY A 13 -5.74 -11.21 -22.77
C GLY A 13 -5.04 -10.20 -23.69
N VAL A 14 -4.82 -10.57 -24.97
CA VAL A 14 -4.27 -9.64 -25.99
C VAL A 14 -5.26 -8.50 -26.27
N VAL A 15 -6.55 -8.79 -26.37
CA VAL A 15 -7.59 -7.78 -26.60
C VAL A 15 -7.75 -6.87 -25.37
N ASP A 16 -7.64 -7.44 -24.18
CA ASP A 16 -7.61 -6.65 -22.92
C ASP A 16 -6.42 -5.67 -22.92
N GLY A 17 -5.22 -6.16 -23.28
CA GLY A 17 -4.03 -5.29 -23.43
C GLY A 17 -4.23 -4.22 -24.51
N LEU A 18 -4.89 -4.57 -25.61
CA LEU A 18 -5.20 -3.62 -26.69
C LEU A 18 -6.14 -2.51 -26.20
N ALA A 19 -7.07 -2.79 -25.29
CA ALA A 19 -7.92 -1.77 -24.68
C ALA A 19 -7.13 -0.72 -23.90
N GLU A 20 -5.95 -1.06 -23.40
CA GLU A 20 -5.03 -0.13 -22.69
C GLU A 20 -4.11 0.63 -23.65
N ASN A 21 -4.02 0.24 -24.93
CA ASN A 21 -3.08 0.84 -25.89
C ASN A 21 -3.47 2.28 -26.22
N PRO A 22 -2.62 3.30 -25.90
CA PRO A 22 -2.95 4.71 -26.14
C PRO A 22 -3.02 5.07 -27.63
N SER A 23 -2.44 4.27 -28.51
CA SER A 23 -2.46 4.46 -29.97
C SER A 23 -3.66 3.78 -30.67
N LEU A 24 -4.56 3.17 -29.88
CA LEU A 24 -5.71 2.46 -30.45
C LEU A 24 -6.67 3.44 -31.17
N PRO A 25 -6.99 3.21 -32.47
CA PRO A 25 -7.95 4.03 -33.21
C PRO A 25 -9.32 4.09 -32.53
N SER A 26 -9.95 5.29 -32.49
CA SER A 26 -11.24 5.52 -31.82
C SER A 26 -12.37 4.60 -32.29
N GLU A 27 -12.37 4.20 -33.58
CA GLU A 27 -13.34 3.25 -34.10
C GLU A 27 -13.18 1.84 -33.52
N LEU A 28 -11.92 1.43 -33.22
CA LEU A 28 -11.64 0.15 -32.55
C LEU A 28 -11.98 0.21 -31.08
N VAL A 29 -11.81 1.36 -30.41
CA VAL A 29 -12.29 1.58 -29.03
C VAL A 29 -13.79 1.26 -28.96
N ARG A 30 -14.58 1.74 -29.90
CA ARG A 30 -16.04 1.52 -29.94
C ARG A 30 -16.37 0.02 -30.16
N ARG A 31 -15.61 -0.69 -30.98
CA ARG A 31 -15.79 -2.12 -31.19
C ARG A 31 -15.49 -2.94 -29.91
N LEU A 32 -14.53 -2.50 -29.09
CA LEU A 32 -14.20 -3.13 -27.82
C LEU A 32 -15.28 -3.02 -26.74
N LEU A 33 -16.25 -2.11 -26.86
CA LEU A 33 -17.36 -2.01 -25.91
C LEU A 33 -18.17 -3.31 -25.79
N GLY A 34 -18.20 -4.12 -26.86
CA GLY A 34 -18.87 -5.43 -26.88
C GLY A 34 -18.01 -6.59 -26.36
N HIS A 35 -16.72 -6.35 -26.08
CA HIS A 35 -15.81 -7.39 -25.69
C HIS A 35 -15.98 -7.78 -24.23
N ARG A 36 -16.10 -9.07 -23.96
CA ARG A 36 -15.99 -9.72 -22.66
C ARG A 36 -16.73 -9.03 -21.49
N LYS A 37 -17.94 -9.51 -21.23
CA LYS A 37 -18.74 -9.04 -20.08
C LYS A 37 -17.95 -9.17 -18.77
N GLY A 38 -17.89 -8.08 -18.00
CA GLY A 38 -17.20 -8.00 -16.71
C GLY A 38 -15.80 -7.39 -16.79
N PHE A 39 -15.30 -7.01 -17.97
CA PHE A 39 -14.00 -6.36 -18.13
C PHE A 39 -14.17 -4.93 -18.67
N GLY A 40 -13.97 -3.93 -17.82
CA GLY A 40 -14.29 -2.53 -18.10
C GLY A 40 -13.10 -1.65 -18.44
N GLU A 41 -11.93 -2.21 -18.81
CA GLU A 41 -10.71 -1.41 -19.00
C GLU A 41 -10.87 -0.37 -20.13
N VAL A 42 -11.60 -0.67 -21.18
CA VAL A 42 -11.90 0.29 -22.24
C VAL A 42 -12.60 1.56 -21.70
N ALA A 43 -13.46 1.42 -20.68
CA ALA A 43 -14.16 2.56 -20.07
C ALA A 43 -13.27 3.40 -19.13
N LYS A 44 -12.10 2.89 -18.75
CA LYS A 44 -11.12 3.63 -17.93
C LYS A 44 -10.14 4.48 -18.74
N ARG A 45 -10.19 4.40 -20.06
CA ARG A 45 -9.30 5.17 -20.95
C ARG A 45 -9.42 6.66 -20.72
N PRO A 46 -8.31 7.41 -20.65
CA PRO A 46 -8.35 8.85 -20.44
C PRO A 46 -8.73 9.63 -21.71
N ASP A 47 -8.72 8.99 -22.88
CA ASP A 47 -8.90 9.57 -24.20
C ASP A 47 -10.27 9.27 -24.84
N LEU A 48 -11.25 8.85 -24.03
CA LEU A 48 -12.61 8.60 -24.52
C LEU A 48 -13.25 9.90 -25.03
N SER A 49 -13.83 9.84 -26.25
CA SER A 49 -14.64 10.94 -26.78
C SER A 49 -16.02 10.97 -26.12
N ASP A 50 -16.64 12.14 -26.09
CA ASP A 50 -17.94 12.36 -25.45
C ASP A 50 -19.04 11.45 -26.02
N ASP A 51 -18.99 11.14 -27.32
CA ASP A 51 -19.94 10.24 -27.98
C ASP A 51 -19.77 8.77 -27.54
N VAL A 52 -18.52 8.32 -27.32
CA VAL A 52 -18.26 6.97 -26.77
C VAL A 52 -18.68 6.91 -25.29
N ILE A 53 -18.43 7.93 -24.52
CA ILE A 53 -18.90 8.01 -23.12
C ILE A 53 -20.43 7.94 -23.07
N ALA A 54 -21.11 8.73 -23.92
CA ALA A 54 -22.58 8.71 -24.00
C ALA A 54 -23.13 7.33 -24.42
N GLU A 55 -22.44 6.64 -25.32
CA GLU A 55 -22.78 5.29 -25.75
C GLU A 55 -22.64 4.29 -24.60
N ILE A 56 -21.55 4.33 -23.83
CA ILE A 56 -21.37 3.49 -22.64
C ILE A 56 -22.50 3.68 -21.63
N ILE A 57 -22.88 4.95 -21.37
CA ILE A 57 -23.97 5.25 -20.44
C ILE A 57 -25.31 4.75 -21.00
N ALA A 58 -25.55 4.89 -22.30
CA ALA A 58 -26.77 4.43 -22.94
C ALA A 58 -26.91 2.91 -23.04
N MET A 59 -25.81 2.18 -23.06
CA MET A 59 -25.80 0.71 -23.00
C MET A 59 -26.30 0.17 -21.67
N ASP A 60 -26.13 0.93 -20.59
CA ASP A 60 -26.52 0.60 -19.21
C ASP A 60 -25.99 -0.76 -18.74
N GLU A 61 -24.85 -1.18 -19.27
CA GLU A 61 -24.15 -2.38 -18.84
C GLU A 61 -23.39 -2.10 -17.54
N HIS A 62 -23.79 -2.72 -16.45
CA HIS A 62 -23.29 -2.42 -15.10
C HIS A 62 -21.76 -2.36 -15.02
N TRP A 63 -21.05 -3.34 -15.60
CA TRP A 63 -19.59 -3.43 -15.55
C TRP A 63 -18.88 -2.30 -16.32
N LEU A 64 -19.41 -1.86 -17.48
CA LEU A 64 -18.89 -0.73 -18.25
C LEU A 64 -19.14 0.59 -17.52
N THR A 65 -20.38 0.80 -17.06
CA THR A 65 -20.78 2.03 -16.37
C THR A 65 -20.04 2.19 -15.03
N HIS A 66 -19.83 1.07 -14.31
CA HIS A 66 -19.02 1.05 -13.09
C HIS A 66 -17.55 1.45 -13.37
N SER A 67 -16.94 0.87 -14.40
CA SER A 67 -15.57 1.22 -14.80
C SER A 67 -15.48 2.66 -15.30
N LEU A 68 -16.49 3.15 -16.02
CA LEU A 68 -16.56 4.55 -16.42
C LEU A 68 -16.67 5.49 -15.21
N ALA A 69 -17.44 5.14 -14.19
CA ALA A 69 -17.55 5.92 -12.95
C ALA A 69 -16.20 6.01 -12.20
N LEU A 70 -15.34 5.00 -12.31
CA LEU A 70 -13.98 5.00 -11.78
C LEU A 70 -12.98 5.79 -12.64
N ASN A 71 -13.37 6.25 -13.82
CA ASN A 71 -12.48 6.98 -14.72
C ASN A 71 -12.24 8.41 -14.22
N ARG A 72 -11.03 8.68 -13.72
CA ARG A 72 -10.64 10.01 -13.22
C ARG A 72 -10.60 11.10 -14.28
N SER A 73 -10.52 10.72 -15.56
CA SER A 73 -10.55 11.65 -16.70
C SER A 73 -11.95 11.94 -17.20
N LEU A 74 -13.00 11.36 -16.58
CA LEU A 74 -14.38 11.54 -17.02
C LEU A 74 -14.79 13.03 -16.97
N PRO A 75 -15.31 13.61 -18.08
CA PRO A 75 -15.75 15.01 -18.12
C PRO A 75 -16.90 15.28 -17.14
N GLN A 76 -16.92 16.50 -16.59
CA GLN A 76 -17.86 16.89 -15.54
C GLN A 76 -19.35 16.66 -15.85
N PRO A 77 -19.86 16.93 -17.07
CA PRO A 77 -21.26 16.67 -17.38
C PRO A 77 -21.66 15.20 -17.15
N PHE A 78 -20.80 14.27 -17.56
CA PHE A 78 -21.04 12.84 -17.40
C PHE A 78 -20.90 12.38 -15.94
N ARG A 79 -19.98 12.97 -15.17
CA ARG A 79 -19.91 12.74 -13.71
C ARG A 79 -21.22 13.12 -13.02
N MET A 80 -21.80 14.25 -13.40
CA MET A 80 -23.10 14.69 -12.86
C MET A 80 -24.23 13.74 -13.26
N MET A 81 -24.23 13.22 -14.48
CA MET A 81 -25.21 12.20 -14.91
C MET A 81 -25.07 10.93 -14.06
N LEU A 82 -23.85 10.44 -13.87
CA LEU A 82 -23.61 9.22 -13.05
C LEU A 82 -23.88 9.44 -11.56
N ALA A 83 -23.83 10.66 -11.06
CA ALA A 83 -24.24 10.98 -9.68
C ALA A 83 -25.76 10.82 -9.46
N GLU A 84 -26.57 10.78 -10.51
CA GLU A 84 -28.00 10.51 -10.48
C GLU A 84 -28.34 9.06 -10.88
N HIS A 85 -27.33 8.21 -11.09
CA HIS A 85 -27.55 6.83 -11.53
C HIS A 85 -28.36 6.05 -10.50
N PRO A 86 -29.36 5.23 -10.91
CA PRO A 86 -30.20 4.48 -9.97
C PRO A 86 -29.41 3.48 -9.12
N ASP A 87 -28.38 2.85 -9.69
CA ASP A 87 -27.53 1.89 -8.98
C ASP A 87 -26.53 2.61 -8.04
N PRO A 88 -26.63 2.36 -6.70
CA PRO A 88 -25.69 2.94 -5.75
C PRO A 88 -24.24 2.47 -5.94
N ALA A 89 -24.00 1.30 -6.56
CA ALA A 89 -22.65 0.85 -6.86
C ALA A 89 -21.92 1.77 -7.85
N ILE A 90 -22.63 2.29 -8.84
CA ILE A 90 -22.11 3.29 -9.78
C ILE A 90 -21.79 4.60 -9.07
N ARG A 91 -22.70 5.09 -8.21
CA ARG A 91 -22.47 6.31 -7.44
C ARG A 91 -21.32 6.18 -6.44
N ARG A 92 -21.15 4.99 -5.83
CA ARG A 92 -19.98 4.68 -4.99
C ARG A 92 -18.67 4.72 -5.78
N ALA A 93 -18.63 4.07 -6.95
CA ALA A 93 -17.47 4.12 -7.84
C ALA A 93 -17.09 5.57 -8.21
N LEU A 94 -18.11 6.40 -8.48
CA LEU A 94 -17.92 7.83 -8.76
C LEU A 94 -17.34 8.57 -7.54
N ALA A 95 -17.81 8.29 -6.32
CA ALA A 95 -17.30 8.88 -5.10
C ALA A 95 -15.82 8.52 -4.85
N VAL A 96 -15.42 7.27 -5.15
CA VAL A 96 -14.03 6.81 -5.08
C VAL A 96 -13.12 7.56 -6.06
N ALA A 97 -13.62 7.88 -7.25
CA ALA A 97 -12.86 8.55 -8.32
C ALA A 97 -13.07 10.06 -8.37
N ALA A 98 -13.61 10.66 -7.31
CA ALA A 98 -13.97 12.09 -7.29
C ALA A 98 -12.78 13.06 -7.14
N ASP A 99 -11.54 12.58 -7.32
CA ASP A 99 -10.33 13.41 -7.27
C ASP A 99 -10.45 14.58 -8.26
N GLY A 100 -10.19 15.80 -7.78
CA GLY A 100 -10.26 17.00 -8.61
C GLY A 100 -11.68 17.38 -9.11
N ALA A 101 -12.71 16.72 -8.58
CA ALA A 101 -14.09 17.05 -8.93
C ALA A 101 -14.51 18.42 -8.40
N PRO A 102 -15.43 19.11 -9.10
CA PRO A 102 -15.94 20.38 -8.62
C PRO A 102 -16.83 20.20 -7.41
N ARG A 103 -16.93 21.25 -6.61
CA ARG A 103 -17.68 21.27 -5.35
C ARG A 103 -19.13 20.76 -5.49
N VAL A 104 -19.79 21.09 -6.60
CA VAL A 104 -21.19 20.66 -6.82
C VAL A 104 -21.37 19.15 -6.86
N LEU A 105 -20.37 18.40 -7.34
CA LEU A 105 -20.43 16.94 -7.32
C LEU A 105 -20.35 16.42 -5.88
N PHE A 106 -19.43 16.93 -5.05
CA PHE A 106 -19.35 16.58 -3.66
C PHE A 106 -20.63 16.89 -2.89
N GLU A 107 -21.21 18.07 -3.11
CA GLU A 107 -22.50 18.48 -2.50
C GLU A 107 -23.63 17.50 -2.85
N ARG A 108 -23.66 17.01 -4.09
CA ARG A 108 -24.64 16.02 -4.53
C ARG A 108 -24.44 14.66 -3.85
N LEU A 109 -23.21 14.16 -3.84
CA LEU A 109 -22.88 12.84 -3.26
C LEU A 109 -22.97 12.85 -1.73
N LEU A 110 -22.73 13.97 -1.05
CA LEU A 110 -22.94 14.13 0.39
C LEU A 110 -24.42 13.96 0.80
N GLY A 111 -25.34 14.26 -0.10
CA GLY A 111 -26.78 14.05 0.09
C GLY A 111 -27.28 12.69 -0.43
N ASP A 112 -26.40 11.76 -0.75
CA ASP A 112 -26.79 10.46 -1.28
C ASP A 112 -27.57 9.63 -0.25
N ALA A 113 -28.59 8.92 -0.70
CA ALA A 113 -29.41 8.04 0.15
C ALA A 113 -28.63 6.83 0.64
N ASP A 114 -27.61 6.35 -0.13
CA ASP A 114 -26.76 5.23 0.25
C ASP A 114 -25.63 5.70 1.18
N PRO A 115 -25.59 5.24 2.46
CA PRO A 115 -24.52 5.61 3.37
C PRO A 115 -23.13 5.19 2.90
N GLN A 116 -22.99 4.14 2.08
CA GLN A 116 -21.70 3.73 1.57
C GLN A 116 -21.11 4.75 0.58
N VAL A 117 -21.93 5.49 -0.17
CA VAL A 117 -21.46 6.61 -0.97
C VAL A 117 -20.87 7.71 -0.06
N ARG A 118 -21.58 8.03 1.04
CA ARG A 118 -21.12 9.03 2.00
C ARG A 118 -19.89 8.57 2.81
N GLU A 119 -19.78 7.25 3.10
CA GLU A 119 -18.57 6.66 3.71
C GLU A 119 -17.32 6.88 2.85
N HIS A 120 -17.40 6.69 1.52
CA HIS A 120 -16.27 6.97 0.63
C HIS A 120 -15.86 8.44 0.61
N LEU A 121 -16.82 9.36 0.74
CA LEU A 121 -16.49 10.79 0.88
C LEU A 121 -15.82 11.08 2.24
N ALA A 122 -16.21 10.39 3.31
CA ALA A 122 -15.56 10.52 4.60
C ALA A 122 -14.08 10.08 4.56
N GLU A 123 -13.74 9.08 3.74
CA GLU A 123 -12.38 8.60 3.54
C GLU A 123 -11.51 9.54 2.68
N SER A 124 -12.14 10.35 1.82
CA SER A 124 -11.44 11.11 0.77
C SER A 124 -10.91 12.45 1.26
N ASP A 125 -9.60 12.68 1.08
CA ASP A 125 -8.95 13.97 1.36
C ASP A 125 -9.24 15.03 0.28
N HIS A 126 -9.85 14.64 -0.84
CA HIS A 126 -10.23 15.55 -1.93
C HIS A 126 -11.53 16.30 -1.68
N VAL A 127 -12.33 15.86 -0.71
CA VAL A 127 -13.56 16.55 -0.31
C VAL A 127 -13.20 17.87 0.38
N PRO A 128 -13.76 19.02 -0.05
CA PRO A 128 -13.53 20.30 0.63
C PRO A 128 -13.83 20.21 2.13
N ALA A 129 -12.93 20.73 2.96
CA ALA A 129 -12.95 20.54 4.41
C ALA A 129 -14.28 20.95 5.07
N ASP A 130 -14.91 22.01 4.59
CA ASP A 130 -16.21 22.49 5.08
C ASP A 130 -17.36 21.54 4.72
N LEU A 131 -17.29 20.89 3.57
CA LEU A 131 -18.24 19.85 3.18
C LEU A 131 -17.99 18.55 3.95
N ARG A 132 -16.73 18.15 4.07
CA ARG A 132 -16.32 16.95 4.83
C ARG A 132 -16.75 17.06 6.30
N ALA A 133 -16.68 18.26 6.90
CA ALA A 133 -17.11 18.52 8.27
C ALA A 133 -18.63 18.24 8.49
N ARG A 134 -19.45 18.32 7.46
CA ARG A 134 -20.88 18.02 7.56
C ARG A 134 -21.13 16.53 7.88
N LEU A 135 -20.23 15.66 7.47
CA LEU A 135 -20.30 14.22 7.74
C LEU A 135 -20.14 13.87 9.24
N ALA A 136 -19.63 14.77 10.06
CA ALA A 136 -19.59 14.58 11.51
C ALA A 136 -20.98 14.54 12.16
N ALA A 137 -22.01 15.05 11.47
CA ALA A 137 -23.40 15.01 11.87
C ALA A 137 -24.23 14.04 11.00
N ASP A 138 -23.61 13.14 10.26
CA ASP A 138 -24.31 12.14 9.45
C ASP A 138 -25.19 11.25 10.35
N GLU A 139 -26.36 10.89 9.85
CA GLU A 139 -27.29 10.00 10.58
C GLU A 139 -26.72 8.60 10.83
N ASN A 140 -25.85 8.12 9.91
CA ASN A 140 -25.26 6.80 9.99
C ASN A 140 -23.94 6.84 10.78
N PRO A 141 -23.82 6.10 11.91
CA PRO A 141 -22.61 6.08 12.73
C PRO A 141 -21.39 5.54 11.97
N LYS A 142 -21.58 4.66 10.96
CA LYS A 142 -20.46 4.16 10.14
C LYS A 142 -19.80 5.28 9.33
N VAL A 143 -20.58 6.21 8.79
CA VAL A 143 -20.07 7.39 8.09
C VAL A 143 -19.25 8.26 9.04
N ARG A 144 -19.78 8.52 10.25
CA ARG A 144 -19.08 9.30 11.28
C ARG A 144 -17.81 8.62 11.77
N ALA A 145 -17.84 7.29 11.98
CA ALA A 145 -16.67 6.50 12.36
C ALA A 145 -15.59 6.51 11.28
N LYS A 146 -15.99 6.38 10.01
CA LYS A 146 -15.06 6.53 8.87
C LYS A 146 -14.41 7.91 8.84
N LEU A 147 -15.21 8.96 9.04
CA LEU A 147 -14.68 10.32 9.11
C LEU A 147 -13.64 10.47 10.23
N ALA A 148 -13.96 9.96 11.43
CA ALA A 148 -13.08 9.98 12.58
C ALA A 148 -11.74 9.28 12.29
N GLN A 149 -11.81 8.12 11.66
CA GLN A 149 -10.67 7.27 11.36
C GLN A 149 -9.74 7.87 10.29
N TRP A 150 -10.32 8.49 9.25
CA TRP A 150 -9.56 8.92 8.07
C TRP A 150 -9.18 10.40 8.09
N TRP A 151 -9.88 11.24 8.83
CA TRP A 151 -9.59 12.67 8.87
C TRP A 151 -8.87 13.07 10.16
N THR A 152 -7.64 12.59 10.31
CA THR A 152 -6.78 12.89 11.48
C THR A 152 -6.48 14.37 11.64
N THR A 153 -6.55 15.16 10.56
CA THR A 153 -6.33 16.62 10.57
C THR A 153 -7.63 17.43 10.70
N ALA A 154 -8.74 16.80 11.09
CA ALA A 154 -10.02 17.48 11.24
C ALA A 154 -9.92 18.67 12.21
N PRO A 155 -10.63 19.79 11.95
CA PRO A 155 -10.70 20.92 12.88
C PRO A 155 -11.19 20.51 14.27
N GLU A 156 -10.68 21.18 15.31
CA GLU A 156 -11.02 20.83 16.70
C GLU A 156 -12.52 20.69 16.97
N PRO A 157 -13.41 21.56 16.50
CA PRO A 157 -14.86 21.38 16.71
C PRO A 157 -15.39 20.05 16.17
N VAL A 158 -14.92 19.63 15.01
CA VAL A 158 -15.29 18.34 14.39
C VAL A 158 -14.77 17.18 15.24
N ARG A 159 -13.51 17.25 15.67
CA ARG A 159 -12.91 16.22 16.53
C ARG A 159 -13.63 16.08 17.86
N ARG A 160 -14.03 17.20 18.48
CA ARG A 160 -14.83 17.17 19.72
C ARG A 160 -16.15 16.47 19.52
N MET A 161 -16.86 16.75 18.44
CA MET A 161 -18.12 16.06 18.12
C MET A 161 -17.91 14.54 18.02
N LEU A 162 -16.85 14.11 17.33
CA LEU A 162 -16.57 12.69 17.12
C LEU A 162 -16.08 11.98 18.41
N LEU A 163 -15.28 12.66 19.25
CA LEU A 163 -14.81 12.15 20.55
C LEU A 163 -15.94 12.03 21.59
N THR A 164 -17.01 12.80 21.45
CA THR A 164 -18.18 12.78 22.35
C THR A 164 -19.43 12.24 21.66
N ASP A 165 -19.26 11.50 20.58
CA ASP A 165 -20.37 10.90 19.81
C ASP A 165 -21.17 9.90 20.69
N PRO A 166 -22.49 9.83 20.55
CA PRO A 166 -23.28 8.85 21.28
C PRO A 166 -22.97 7.40 20.93
N ASP A 167 -22.41 7.14 19.74
CA ASP A 167 -22.08 5.80 19.27
C ASP A 167 -20.63 5.40 19.64
N ASP A 168 -20.51 4.23 20.29
CA ASP A 168 -19.22 3.72 20.76
C ASP A 168 -18.20 3.54 19.64
N SER A 169 -18.64 3.08 18.45
CA SER A 169 -17.75 2.85 17.32
C SER A 169 -17.15 4.15 16.78
N VAL A 170 -17.88 5.25 16.87
CA VAL A 170 -17.41 6.57 16.46
C VAL A 170 -16.38 7.08 17.46
N ARG A 171 -16.67 6.98 18.78
CA ARG A 171 -15.72 7.38 19.81
C ARG A 171 -14.43 6.55 19.77
N ALA A 172 -14.56 5.22 19.57
CA ALA A 172 -13.41 4.34 19.40
C ALA A 172 -12.53 4.79 18.23
N ALA A 173 -13.14 5.05 17.08
CA ALA A 173 -12.43 5.51 15.89
C ALA A 173 -11.78 6.89 16.08
N ALA A 174 -12.43 7.81 16.80
CA ALA A 174 -11.96 9.17 17.06
C ALA A 174 -10.81 9.22 18.07
N CYS A 175 -10.77 8.26 19.02
CA CYS A 175 -9.77 8.18 20.08
C CYS A 175 -8.77 7.04 19.85
N ALA A 176 -8.72 6.45 18.68
CA ALA A 176 -7.72 5.44 18.33
C ALA A 176 -6.30 6.03 18.39
N THR A 177 -5.31 5.22 18.77
CA THR A 177 -3.92 5.68 18.85
C THR A 177 -3.30 5.87 17.47
N TYR A 178 -3.57 4.92 16.58
CA TYR A 178 -3.06 4.89 15.21
C TYR A 178 -4.11 4.40 14.22
N PHE A 179 -4.08 4.96 13.02
CA PHE A 179 -4.73 4.39 11.86
C PHE A 179 -3.72 4.26 10.72
N ARG A 180 -3.53 3.03 10.21
CA ARG A 180 -2.56 2.76 9.12
C ARG A 180 -1.15 3.34 9.41
N ARG A 181 -0.68 3.23 10.65
CA ARG A 181 0.60 3.80 11.13
C ARG A 181 0.64 5.34 11.18
N ILE A 182 -0.47 6.02 10.99
CA ILE A 182 -0.59 7.47 11.18
C ILE A 182 -1.09 7.69 12.61
N PRO A 183 -0.36 8.43 13.45
CA PRO A 183 -0.83 8.73 14.80
C PRO A 183 -2.07 9.63 14.75
N HIS A 184 -3.06 9.32 15.58
CA HIS A 184 -4.19 10.21 15.77
C HIS A 184 -3.77 11.47 16.52
N PRO A 185 -4.45 12.61 16.29
CA PRO A 185 -4.12 13.86 16.97
C PRO A 185 -4.45 13.78 18.45
N VAL A 186 -3.64 14.47 19.25
CA VAL A 186 -3.84 14.60 20.69
C VAL A 186 -5.27 15.06 21.01
N PRO A 187 -6.02 14.35 21.86
CA PRO A 187 -7.35 14.80 22.30
C PRO A 187 -7.29 16.15 22.99
N PRO A 188 -8.36 16.95 22.95
CA PRO A 188 -8.47 18.15 23.79
C PRO A 188 -8.28 17.81 25.27
N VAL A 189 -7.41 18.57 25.97
CA VAL A 189 -6.99 18.25 27.35
C VAL A 189 -8.15 18.16 28.31
N ASP A 190 -9.16 18.96 28.13
CA ASP A 190 -10.38 18.98 28.95
C ASP A 190 -11.24 17.71 28.79
N LEU A 191 -11.14 17.01 27.65
CA LEU A 191 -11.86 15.75 27.41
C LEU A 191 -11.11 14.52 27.94
N VAL A 192 -9.80 14.62 28.17
CA VAL A 192 -8.98 13.45 28.58
C VAL A 192 -9.54 12.71 29.80
N PRO A 193 -10.02 13.37 30.88
CA PRO A 193 -10.59 12.66 32.02
C PRO A 193 -11.85 11.84 31.67
N GLU A 194 -12.70 12.35 30.81
CA GLU A 194 -13.91 11.66 30.32
C GLU A 194 -13.53 10.48 29.44
N LEU A 195 -12.61 10.67 28.50
CA LEU A 195 -12.10 9.62 27.59
C LEU A 195 -11.41 8.49 28.36
N LEU A 196 -10.70 8.78 29.45
CA LEU A 196 -10.10 7.77 30.34
C LEU A 196 -11.16 6.98 31.13
N ALA A 197 -12.29 7.58 31.46
CA ALA A 197 -13.37 6.92 32.18
C ALA A 197 -14.18 5.96 31.28
N ASP A 198 -14.25 6.26 30.00
CA ASP A 198 -14.96 5.44 29.01
C ASP A 198 -14.08 4.25 28.57
N PRO A 199 -14.53 2.98 28.77
CA PRO A 199 -13.76 1.81 28.33
C PRO A 199 -13.38 1.82 26.86
N VAL A 200 -14.23 2.40 26.00
CA VAL A 200 -14.07 2.41 24.53
C VAL A 200 -12.93 3.33 24.08
N THR A 201 -12.69 4.42 24.80
CA THR A 201 -11.69 5.43 24.45
C THR A 201 -10.46 5.42 25.35
N ARG A 202 -10.51 4.66 26.43
CA ARG A 202 -9.48 4.66 27.49
C ARG A 202 -8.09 4.42 26.94
N ALA A 203 -7.88 3.41 26.12
CA ALA A 203 -6.56 3.10 25.55
C ALA A 203 -5.96 4.31 24.80
N GLY A 204 -6.74 4.93 23.90
CA GLY A 204 -6.27 6.09 23.15
C GLY A 204 -6.01 7.34 24.01
N ALA A 205 -6.66 7.46 25.18
CA ALA A 205 -6.52 8.58 26.07
C ALA A 205 -5.33 8.44 27.04
N VAL A 206 -4.85 7.22 27.35
CA VAL A 206 -3.79 6.94 28.33
C VAL A 206 -2.52 7.72 27.99
N ARG A 207 -2.09 7.74 26.75
CA ARG A 207 -0.86 8.41 26.32
C ARG A 207 -0.86 9.92 26.60
N HIS A 208 -2.03 10.52 26.74
CA HIS A 208 -2.22 11.96 26.84
C HIS A 208 -2.68 12.42 28.22
N CYS A 209 -2.82 11.50 29.18
CA CYS A 209 -3.23 11.83 30.54
C CYS A 209 -2.05 12.35 31.39
N THR A 210 -2.39 13.09 32.45
CA THR A 210 -1.42 13.33 33.52
C THR A 210 -1.33 12.08 34.38
N LEU A 211 -0.17 11.46 34.42
CA LEU A 211 0.03 10.19 35.08
C LEU A 211 0.53 10.39 36.52
N ASP A 212 -0.39 10.36 37.49
CA ASP A 212 0.01 10.21 38.89
C ASP A 212 0.24 8.72 39.26
N THR A 213 0.89 8.47 40.39
CA THR A 213 1.23 7.10 40.83
C THR A 213 -0.01 6.21 41.01
N ALA A 214 -1.13 6.75 41.46
CA ALA A 214 -2.35 5.98 41.68
C ALA A 214 -3.03 5.61 40.35
N ALA A 215 -3.07 6.57 39.41
CA ALA A 215 -3.56 6.33 38.05
C ALA A 215 -2.69 5.31 37.31
N ALA A 216 -1.36 5.46 37.40
CA ALA A 216 -0.41 4.55 36.78
C ALA A 216 -0.60 3.10 37.28
N ARG A 217 -0.74 2.89 38.60
CA ARG A 217 -0.97 1.56 39.17
C ARG A 217 -2.30 0.96 38.72
N ARG A 218 -3.37 1.74 38.69
CA ARG A 218 -4.68 1.29 38.23
C ARG A 218 -4.65 0.88 36.77
N LEU A 219 -4.04 1.70 35.89
CA LEU A 219 -3.92 1.43 34.46
C LEU A 219 -2.99 0.22 34.17
N ALA A 220 -1.98 -0.01 35.01
CA ALA A 220 -1.10 -1.19 34.90
C ALA A 220 -1.83 -2.52 35.25
N GLU A 221 -3.00 -2.44 35.88
CA GLU A 221 -3.86 -3.57 36.23
C GLU A 221 -5.15 -3.61 35.40
N ASP A 222 -5.25 -2.75 34.37
CA ASP A 222 -6.42 -2.73 33.51
C ASP A 222 -6.57 -4.09 32.80
N PRO A 223 -7.78 -4.66 32.74
CA PRO A 223 -8.01 -5.93 32.04
C PRO A 223 -7.72 -5.81 30.53
N ASP A 224 -7.89 -4.64 29.96
CA ASP A 224 -7.61 -4.38 28.54
C ASP A 224 -6.10 -4.24 28.31
N ASP A 225 -5.53 -5.11 27.50
CA ASP A 225 -4.11 -5.14 27.16
C ASP A 225 -3.69 -3.96 26.27
N ASP A 226 -4.61 -3.40 25.49
CA ASP A 226 -4.35 -2.16 24.73
C ASP A 226 -4.12 -0.97 25.70
N VAL A 227 -4.88 -0.88 26.79
CA VAL A 227 -4.65 0.13 27.84
C VAL A 227 -3.28 -0.03 28.48
N ARG A 228 -2.88 -1.28 28.82
CA ARG A 228 -1.56 -1.56 29.40
C ARG A 228 -0.44 -1.30 28.41
N ALA A 229 -0.65 -1.58 27.12
CA ALA A 229 0.33 -1.32 26.06
C ALA A 229 0.56 0.20 25.87
N GLU A 230 -0.51 1.00 25.86
CA GLU A 230 -0.41 2.46 25.77
C GLU A 230 0.23 3.07 27.03
N LEU A 231 -0.05 2.51 28.20
CA LEU A 231 0.63 2.89 29.45
C LEU A 231 2.14 2.57 29.37
N ALA A 232 2.51 1.43 28.79
CA ALA A 232 3.91 1.04 28.62
C ALA A 232 4.70 2.03 27.75
N GLU A 233 4.04 2.73 26.83
CA GLU A 233 4.66 3.81 26.02
C GLU A 233 4.63 5.19 26.69
N HIS A 234 3.89 5.35 27.82
CA HIS A 234 3.74 6.66 28.45
C HIS A 234 5.10 7.22 28.90
N PRO A 235 5.45 8.49 28.59
CA PRO A 235 6.75 9.06 28.91
C PRO A 235 7.05 9.09 30.42
N ASP A 236 6.02 9.36 31.25
CA ASP A 236 6.13 9.48 32.70
C ASP A 236 5.87 8.16 33.44
N LEU A 237 5.99 7.01 32.77
CA LEU A 237 5.78 5.69 33.39
C LEU A 237 6.78 5.49 34.53
N PRO A 238 6.30 5.23 35.79
CA PRO A 238 7.20 4.94 36.90
C PRO A 238 8.05 3.68 36.66
N THR A 239 9.32 3.72 37.04
CA THR A 239 10.29 2.63 36.85
C THR A 239 9.79 1.28 37.40
N GLU A 240 9.15 1.30 38.58
CA GLU A 240 8.57 0.11 39.23
C GLU A 240 7.51 -0.56 38.33
N LEU A 241 6.66 0.24 37.69
CA LEU A 241 5.62 -0.25 36.81
C LEU A 241 6.18 -0.66 35.43
N ARG A 242 7.22 0.03 34.94
CA ARG A 242 7.95 -0.40 33.73
C ARG A 242 8.49 -1.81 33.92
N ASP A 243 9.16 -2.10 35.02
CA ASP A 243 9.74 -3.41 35.31
C ASP A 243 8.63 -4.48 35.46
N ARG A 244 7.48 -4.13 36.04
CA ARG A 244 6.31 -5.00 36.10
C ARG A 244 5.71 -5.30 34.72
N LEU A 245 5.50 -4.27 33.88
CA LEU A 245 4.96 -4.42 32.53
C LEU A 245 5.94 -5.14 31.57
N ALA A 246 7.24 -5.15 31.90
CA ALA A 246 8.21 -6.00 31.19
C ALA A 246 7.91 -7.49 31.31
N GLU A 247 7.21 -7.90 32.38
CA GLU A 247 6.79 -9.28 32.65
C GLU A 247 5.30 -9.52 32.30
N ASP A 248 4.64 -8.57 31.64
CA ASP A 248 3.24 -8.70 31.23
C ASP A 248 3.02 -10.00 30.44
N PRO A 249 1.94 -10.74 30.70
CA PRO A 249 1.61 -11.96 29.95
C PRO A 249 1.36 -11.68 28.46
N ASN A 250 0.86 -10.48 28.12
CA ASN A 250 0.73 -10.07 26.74
C ASN A 250 2.07 -9.58 26.19
N GLN A 251 2.62 -10.31 25.22
CA GLN A 251 3.92 -10.01 24.62
C GLN A 251 3.96 -8.63 23.94
N ARG A 252 2.82 -8.10 23.46
CA ARG A 252 2.75 -6.74 22.89
C ARG A 252 3.06 -5.67 23.95
N VAL A 253 2.54 -5.83 25.19
CA VAL A 253 2.84 -4.90 26.28
C VAL A 253 4.33 -4.92 26.60
N ALA A 254 4.91 -6.11 26.75
CA ALA A 254 6.35 -6.25 26.99
C ALA A 254 7.19 -5.67 25.84
N LEU A 255 6.74 -5.82 24.59
CA LEU A 255 7.42 -5.26 23.41
C LEU A 255 7.44 -3.72 23.45
N ARG A 256 6.38 -3.07 23.97
CA ARG A 256 6.39 -1.61 24.19
C ARG A 256 7.45 -1.19 25.22
N ILE A 257 7.63 -1.98 26.28
CA ILE A 257 8.72 -1.78 27.24
C ILE A 257 10.10 -2.00 26.58
N PHE A 258 10.25 -3.06 25.78
CA PHE A 258 11.48 -3.31 25.01
C PHE A 258 11.88 -2.10 24.14
N ALA A 259 10.89 -1.45 23.53
CA ALA A 259 11.07 -0.31 22.61
C ALA A 259 11.48 0.99 23.29
N ARG A 260 11.31 1.14 24.59
CA ARG A 260 11.61 2.38 25.33
C ARG A 260 13.12 2.65 25.39
N GLN A 261 13.47 3.93 25.36
CA GLN A 261 14.86 4.35 25.51
C GLN A 261 15.40 4.08 26.94
N ASP A 262 14.56 4.22 27.96
CA ASP A 262 14.91 4.07 29.37
C ASP A 262 14.88 2.63 29.90
N THR A 263 14.61 1.64 29.06
CA THR A 263 14.63 0.22 29.44
C THR A 263 16.08 -0.26 29.62
N PRO A 264 16.43 -0.83 30.80
CA PRO A 264 17.76 -1.40 31.03
C PRO A 264 18.05 -2.57 30.09
N GLU A 265 19.32 -2.69 29.68
CA GLU A 265 19.72 -3.75 28.74
C GLU A 265 19.41 -5.19 29.23
N PRO A 266 19.58 -5.53 30.53
CA PRO A 266 19.19 -6.87 31.01
C PRO A 266 17.69 -7.16 30.85
N THR A 267 16.83 -6.16 31.12
CA THR A 267 15.38 -6.27 30.93
C THR A 267 15.03 -6.42 29.46
N ARG A 268 15.67 -5.64 28.59
CA ARG A 268 15.50 -5.71 27.14
C ARG A 268 15.90 -7.09 26.61
N ALA A 269 17.04 -7.61 27.02
CA ALA A 269 17.49 -8.95 26.64
C ALA A 269 16.54 -10.04 27.11
N ALA A 270 15.99 -9.93 28.33
CA ALA A 270 15.02 -10.90 28.85
C ALA A 270 13.71 -10.90 28.04
N ILE A 271 13.17 -9.71 27.70
CA ILE A 271 11.96 -9.59 26.85
C ILE A 271 12.24 -10.21 25.48
N HIS A 272 13.36 -9.86 24.86
CA HIS A 272 13.73 -10.39 23.53
C HIS A 272 13.84 -11.91 23.54
N ALA A 273 14.55 -12.48 24.52
CA ALA A 273 14.68 -13.93 24.66
C ALA A 273 13.31 -14.60 24.84
N ARG A 274 12.43 -14.04 25.66
CA ARG A 274 11.09 -14.56 25.89
C ARG A 274 10.27 -14.57 24.61
N ILE A 275 10.22 -13.46 23.87
CA ILE A 275 9.46 -13.36 22.60
C ILE A 275 9.96 -14.37 21.56
N LEU A 276 11.27 -14.69 21.56
CA LEU A 276 11.85 -15.66 20.63
C LEU A 276 11.71 -17.12 21.08
N SER A 277 11.59 -17.37 22.40
CA SER A 277 11.60 -18.74 22.96
C SER A 277 10.21 -19.36 23.11
N ASP A 278 9.16 -18.55 23.10
CA ASP A 278 7.83 -18.97 23.59
C ASP A 278 7.00 -19.78 22.59
N VAL A 279 7.49 -20.06 21.36
CA VAL A 279 6.71 -20.90 20.42
C VAL A 279 7.61 -21.61 19.42
N PRO A 280 7.43 -22.93 19.14
CA PRO A 280 8.05 -23.57 18.00
C PRO A 280 7.55 -22.94 16.68
N PRO A 281 8.38 -22.88 15.63
CA PRO A 281 7.91 -22.44 14.32
C PRO A 281 6.78 -23.36 13.87
N LEU A 282 5.60 -22.77 13.68
CA LEU A 282 4.46 -23.46 13.11
C LEU A 282 4.73 -23.79 11.66
N ASP A 283 4.57 -25.04 11.32
CA ASP A 283 4.22 -25.43 9.96
C ASP A 283 2.72 -25.16 9.81
N TRP A 284 2.38 -23.99 9.26
CA TRP A 284 1.04 -23.38 9.26
C TRP A 284 -0.06 -24.25 8.65
N LEU A 285 0.25 -25.38 8.08
CA LEU A 285 -0.68 -26.23 7.33
C LEU A 285 -1.09 -27.52 8.04
N GLU A 286 -0.40 -27.95 9.08
CA GLU A 286 -0.61 -29.30 9.62
C GLU A 286 -1.22 -29.36 11.03
N ASP A 287 -1.17 -28.31 11.87
CA ASP A 287 -1.49 -28.42 13.31
C ASP A 287 -2.65 -27.55 13.85
N HIS A 288 -3.34 -26.76 13.02
CA HIS A 288 -4.43 -25.89 13.51
C HIS A 288 -5.65 -26.62 14.08
N GLU A 289 -5.89 -27.85 13.68
CA GLU A 289 -7.06 -28.62 14.17
C GLU A 289 -6.89 -29.16 15.60
N ALA A 290 -5.67 -29.04 16.19
CA ALA A 290 -5.34 -29.62 17.48
C ALA A 290 -5.29 -28.61 18.64
N LEU A 291 -5.33 -27.29 18.35
CA LEU A 291 -5.24 -26.23 19.36
C LEU A 291 -6.65 -25.83 19.84
N ASP A 292 -6.80 -25.59 21.14
CA ASP A 292 -7.97 -24.87 21.65
C ASP A 292 -7.87 -23.37 21.29
N ASP A 293 -9.00 -22.67 21.36
CA ASP A 293 -9.09 -21.25 20.95
C ASP A 293 -8.08 -20.37 21.69
N ASP A 294 -7.83 -20.63 22.99
CA ASP A 294 -6.88 -19.85 23.82
C ASP A 294 -5.43 -20.10 23.42
N ALA A 295 -5.10 -21.33 23.00
CA ALA A 295 -3.77 -21.69 22.54
C ALA A 295 -3.49 -21.08 21.16
N LEU A 296 -4.47 -21.11 20.27
CA LEU A 296 -4.39 -20.52 18.95
C LEU A 296 -4.21 -18.99 19.03
N GLU A 297 -4.97 -18.31 19.90
CA GLU A 297 -4.85 -16.86 20.11
C GLU A 297 -3.45 -16.50 20.63
N ARG A 298 -2.93 -17.22 21.64
CA ARG A 298 -1.57 -16.99 22.17
C ARG A 298 -0.50 -17.19 21.11
N GLU A 299 -0.68 -18.13 20.22
CA GLU A 299 0.28 -18.40 19.15
C GLU A 299 0.26 -17.31 18.08
N ILE A 300 -0.92 -16.86 17.66
CA ILE A 300 -1.07 -15.74 16.75
C ILE A 300 -0.42 -14.47 17.33
N LEU A 301 -0.66 -14.17 18.60
CA LEU A 301 -0.06 -13.02 19.28
C LEU A 301 1.46 -13.16 19.38
N GLY A 302 1.98 -14.36 19.58
CA GLY A 302 3.42 -14.64 19.58
C GLY A 302 4.07 -14.39 18.21
N GLU A 303 3.43 -14.86 17.12
CA GLU A 303 3.92 -14.59 15.76
C GLU A 303 3.88 -13.10 15.43
N LEU A 304 2.81 -12.42 15.81
CA LEU A 304 2.70 -10.97 15.63
C LEU A 304 3.81 -10.22 16.38
N ALA A 305 4.09 -10.60 17.63
CA ALA A 305 5.16 -10.00 18.43
C ALA A 305 6.55 -10.24 17.84
N ARG A 306 6.84 -11.44 17.33
CA ARG A 306 8.09 -11.75 16.61
C ARG A 306 8.23 -10.94 15.33
N GLY A 307 7.15 -10.82 14.56
CA GLY A 307 7.10 -9.99 13.36
C GLY A 307 7.34 -8.52 13.67
N GLU A 308 6.67 -8.00 14.70
CA GLU A 308 6.81 -6.63 15.16
C GLU A 308 8.23 -6.35 15.69
N LEU A 309 8.83 -7.28 16.45
CA LEU A 309 10.20 -7.17 16.96
C LEU A 309 11.22 -6.93 15.84
N ARG A 310 11.02 -7.51 14.65
CA ARG A 310 11.87 -7.30 13.47
C ARG A 310 11.60 -5.98 12.74
N THR A 311 10.36 -5.52 12.76
CA THR A 311 9.91 -4.35 11.97
C THR A 311 9.74 -3.09 12.80
N LEU A 312 9.93 -3.18 14.12
CA LEU A 312 9.81 -2.08 15.07
C LEU A 312 10.68 -0.90 14.65
N ARG A 313 10.09 0.31 14.63
CA ARG A 313 10.78 1.56 14.33
C ARG A 313 11.02 2.32 15.62
N LEU A 314 12.28 2.70 15.84
CA LEU A 314 12.75 3.38 17.07
C LEU A 314 13.29 4.76 16.72
N PRO A 315 12.45 5.83 16.72
CA PRO A 315 12.88 7.18 16.31
C PRO A 315 14.06 7.71 17.12
N TRP A 316 14.15 7.37 18.41
CA TRP A 316 15.25 7.77 19.28
C TRP A 316 16.58 7.08 18.90
N VAL A 317 16.53 5.87 18.35
CA VAL A 317 17.71 5.20 17.75
C VAL A 317 18.11 5.89 16.45
N THR A 318 17.13 6.21 15.58
CA THR A 318 17.38 6.92 14.32
C THR A 318 18.03 8.29 14.57
N THR A 319 17.63 8.97 15.65
CA THR A 319 18.21 10.28 16.04
C THR A 319 19.65 10.14 16.57
N ASN A 320 19.98 9.04 17.25
CA ASN A 320 21.32 8.76 17.75
C ASN A 320 21.78 7.36 17.34
N PRO A 321 22.13 7.12 16.05
CA PRO A 321 22.31 5.79 15.51
C PRO A 321 23.60 5.08 15.95
N LEU A 322 24.67 5.81 16.24
CA LEU A 322 26.02 5.26 16.39
C LEU A 322 26.13 4.11 17.42
N PRO A 323 25.49 4.18 18.62
CA PRO A 323 25.58 3.08 19.59
C PRO A 323 24.86 1.79 19.15
N TYR A 324 24.02 1.86 18.10
CA TYR A 324 23.09 0.79 17.73
C TYR A 324 23.38 0.10 16.40
N VAL A 325 24.39 0.56 15.67
CA VAL A 325 24.80 -0.07 14.39
C VAL A 325 25.29 -1.50 14.56
N ASP A 326 25.74 -1.88 15.75
CA ASP A 326 26.21 -3.21 16.15
C ASP A 326 25.30 -3.90 17.16
N SER A 327 24.08 -3.39 17.33
CA SER A 327 23.13 -3.97 18.27
C SER A 327 22.82 -5.43 17.95
N PRO A 328 22.69 -6.30 18.96
CA PRO A 328 22.22 -7.68 18.75
C PRO A 328 20.79 -7.72 18.23
N TYR A 329 20.02 -6.62 18.38
CA TYR A 329 18.63 -6.56 17.96
C TYR A 329 18.50 -5.99 16.55
N VAL A 330 17.84 -6.76 15.68
CA VAL A 330 17.62 -6.40 14.26
C VAL A 330 16.92 -5.04 14.14
N CYS A 331 15.85 -4.79 14.92
CA CYS A 331 15.09 -3.54 14.87
C CYS A 331 15.92 -2.31 15.27
N PHE A 332 16.92 -2.46 16.13
CA PHE A 332 17.84 -1.37 16.48
C PHE A 332 18.79 -1.06 15.33
N ARG A 333 19.39 -2.09 14.71
CA ARG A 333 20.23 -1.91 13.52
C ARG A 333 19.42 -1.33 12.36
N ALA A 334 18.19 -1.83 12.13
CA ALA A 334 17.29 -1.31 11.11
C ALA A 334 16.88 0.15 11.36
N SER A 335 16.61 0.52 12.63
CA SER A 335 16.31 1.91 13.00
C SER A 335 17.53 2.83 12.86
N ALA A 336 18.74 2.35 13.19
CA ALA A 336 19.98 3.07 12.97
C ALA A 336 20.23 3.30 11.47
N ALA A 337 19.94 2.29 10.64
CA ALA A 337 20.06 2.37 9.18
C ALA A 337 19.15 3.43 8.52
N MET A 338 18.09 3.86 9.22
CA MET A 338 17.20 4.94 8.75
C MET A 338 17.77 6.35 8.96
N SER A 339 18.92 6.48 9.64
CA SER A 339 19.52 7.79 9.92
C SER A 339 20.31 8.33 8.74
N GLU A 340 20.05 9.59 8.39
CA GLU A 340 20.83 10.33 7.39
C GLU A 340 22.23 10.74 7.88
N GLN A 341 22.49 10.63 9.20
CA GLN A 341 23.71 11.10 9.83
C GLN A 341 24.84 10.07 9.94
N LEU A 342 24.62 8.86 9.41
CA LEU A 342 25.63 7.81 9.45
C LEU A 342 26.83 8.14 8.58
N PRO A 343 28.09 7.96 9.10
CA PRO A 343 29.28 8.11 8.28
C PRO A 343 29.41 7.00 7.24
N PRO A 344 30.08 7.25 6.08
CA PRO A 344 30.17 6.29 4.96
C PRO A 344 30.60 4.87 5.34
N PRO A 345 31.59 4.63 6.24
CA PRO A 345 31.97 3.27 6.62
C PRO A 345 30.84 2.47 7.28
N LEU A 346 29.97 3.14 8.06
CA LEU A 346 28.83 2.49 8.70
C LEU A 346 27.68 2.26 7.74
N VAL A 347 27.48 3.15 6.76
CA VAL A 347 26.56 2.91 5.63
C VAL A 347 26.95 1.62 4.91
N ALA A 348 28.23 1.50 4.50
CA ALA A 348 28.72 0.30 3.82
C ALA A 348 28.52 -0.98 4.66
N ARG A 349 28.77 -0.88 5.97
CA ARG A 349 28.56 -1.99 6.89
C ARG A 349 27.09 -2.45 6.99
N LEU A 350 26.15 -1.51 7.14
CA LEU A 350 24.72 -1.83 7.24
C LEU A 350 24.13 -2.27 5.90
N LEU A 351 24.72 -1.89 4.76
CA LEU A 351 24.40 -2.43 3.45
C LEU A 351 24.86 -3.89 3.27
N ASP A 352 25.77 -4.35 4.14
CA ASP A 352 26.29 -5.72 4.17
C ASP A 352 25.77 -6.51 5.41
N ASP A 353 24.79 -5.97 6.15
CA ASP A 353 24.21 -6.63 7.31
C ASP A 353 23.65 -8.03 6.94
N GLU A 354 23.77 -8.97 7.85
CA GLU A 354 23.22 -10.32 7.67
C GLU A 354 21.70 -10.32 7.43
N GLU A 355 20.98 -9.37 8.04
CA GLU A 355 19.53 -9.26 7.96
C GLU A 355 19.09 -8.41 6.76
N SER A 356 18.20 -8.97 5.93
CA SER A 356 17.69 -8.30 4.73
C SER A 356 16.91 -7.01 5.03
N SER A 357 16.21 -6.97 6.16
CA SER A 357 15.45 -5.79 6.61
C SER A 357 16.36 -4.61 6.94
N VAL A 358 17.54 -4.87 7.52
CA VAL A 358 18.56 -3.85 7.81
C VAL A 358 19.17 -3.32 6.52
N ARG A 359 19.59 -4.24 5.61
CA ARG A 359 20.10 -3.86 4.28
C ARG A 359 19.10 -3.00 3.51
N THR A 360 17.81 -3.41 3.52
CA THR A 360 16.74 -2.67 2.84
C THR A 360 16.52 -1.29 3.46
N ALA A 361 16.48 -1.20 4.79
CA ALA A 361 16.34 0.09 5.48
C ALA A 361 17.50 1.02 5.12
N MET A 362 18.75 0.52 5.15
CA MET A 362 19.94 1.31 4.80
C MET A 362 19.90 1.74 3.33
N ALA A 363 19.56 0.85 2.43
CA ALA A 363 19.44 1.17 1.01
C ALA A 363 18.43 2.30 0.77
N LEU A 364 17.25 2.22 1.35
CA LEU A 364 16.20 3.25 1.21
C LEU A 364 16.64 4.64 1.73
N HIS A 365 17.43 4.68 2.81
CA HIS A 365 17.85 5.94 3.45
C HIS A 365 19.22 6.46 3.02
N ALA A 366 19.95 5.70 2.21
CA ALA A 366 21.28 6.09 1.71
C ALA A 366 21.29 6.43 0.21
N ARG A 367 20.14 6.73 -0.40
CA ARG A 367 19.96 6.90 -1.85
C ARG A 367 21.07 7.70 -2.54
N ASP A 368 21.42 8.85 -1.98
CA ASP A 368 22.43 9.75 -2.57
C ASP A 368 23.87 9.39 -2.16
N ARG A 369 24.08 8.32 -1.41
CA ARG A 369 25.38 7.92 -0.84
C ARG A 369 25.85 6.55 -1.31
N ILE A 370 25.13 5.92 -2.24
CA ILE A 370 25.44 4.59 -2.78
C ILE A 370 25.98 4.75 -4.18
N ASP A 371 27.17 4.20 -4.44
CA ASP A 371 27.71 4.12 -5.77
C ASP A 371 27.00 3.05 -6.63
N PRO A 372 27.10 3.13 -7.99
CA PRO A 372 26.40 2.21 -8.89
C PRO A 372 26.75 0.73 -8.69
N ASP A 373 27.99 0.40 -8.34
CA ASP A 373 28.42 -0.99 -8.13
C ASP A 373 27.78 -1.56 -6.87
N THR A 374 27.72 -0.76 -5.83
CA THR A 374 27.02 -1.11 -4.58
C THR A 374 25.52 -1.28 -4.82
N ALA A 375 24.87 -0.37 -5.58
CA ALA A 375 23.46 -0.46 -5.93
C ALA A 375 23.16 -1.75 -6.72
N GLU A 376 23.99 -2.10 -7.70
CA GLU A 376 23.85 -3.36 -8.45
C GLU A 376 24.02 -4.58 -7.54
N ARG A 377 25.02 -4.58 -6.66
CA ARG A 377 25.26 -5.68 -5.70
C ARG A 377 24.08 -5.88 -4.76
N ILE A 378 23.52 -4.80 -4.24
CA ILE A 378 22.34 -4.86 -3.37
C ILE A 378 21.14 -5.42 -4.14
N ASP A 379 20.85 -4.92 -5.33
CA ASP A 379 19.74 -5.42 -6.15
C ASP A 379 19.90 -6.91 -6.49
N ARG A 380 21.12 -7.35 -6.81
CA ARG A 380 21.44 -8.74 -7.12
C ARG A 380 21.19 -9.68 -5.94
N THR A 381 21.47 -9.24 -4.74
CA THR A 381 21.29 -10.04 -3.51
C THR A 381 19.91 -9.87 -2.87
N PHE A 382 19.20 -8.80 -3.20
CA PHE A 382 17.86 -8.53 -2.69
C PHE A 382 16.88 -9.63 -3.11
N ARG A 383 16.07 -10.10 -2.14
CA ARG A 383 14.96 -11.02 -2.39
C ARG A 383 13.71 -10.34 -1.84
N PRO A 384 12.82 -9.84 -2.73
CA PRO A 384 11.57 -9.25 -2.29
C PRO A 384 10.75 -10.31 -1.55
N ASP A 385 10.18 -9.92 -0.43
CA ASP A 385 9.12 -10.70 0.19
C ASP A 385 7.89 -10.74 -0.74
N LYS A 386 7.03 -11.76 -0.64
CA LYS A 386 5.86 -11.96 -1.51
C LYS A 386 4.94 -10.72 -1.62
N VAL A 387 5.00 -9.84 -0.62
CA VAL A 387 4.17 -8.62 -0.51
C VAL A 387 4.86 -7.38 -1.06
N VAL A 388 6.20 -7.32 -1.07
CA VAL A 388 6.96 -6.13 -1.47
C VAL A 388 7.41 -6.26 -2.93
N ARG A 389 6.82 -5.45 -3.82
CA ARG A 389 7.19 -5.38 -5.24
C ARG A 389 8.40 -4.48 -5.51
N TRP A 390 8.81 -3.69 -4.51
CA TRP A 390 9.95 -2.78 -4.61
C TRP A 390 11.26 -3.53 -4.73
N ARG A 391 12.18 -2.97 -5.51
CA ARG A 391 13.57 -3.43 -5.59
C ARG A 391 14.51 -2.22 -5.54
N PRO A 392 15.76 -2.39 -5.06
CA PRO A 392 16.73 -1.29 -4.94
C PRO A 392 16.89 -0.45 -6.20
N ALA A 393 16.93 -1.06 -7.37
CA ALA A 393 17.04 -0.34 -8.63
C ALA A 393 15.81 0.54 -8.98
N ASP A 394 14.72 0.48 -8.24
CA ASP A 394 13.59 1.41 -8.42
C ASP A 394 13.94 2.81 -7.89
N ASP A 395 14.78 2.88 -6.87
CA ASP A 395 15.22 4.12 -6.24
C ASP A 395 16.66 4.52 -6.63
N PHE A 396 17.48 3.56 -7.07
CA PHE A 396 18.88 3.80 -7.48
C PHE A 396 19.02 3.65 -8.99
N PRO A 397 18.95 4.74 -9.77
CA PRO A 397 19.12 4.67 -11.20
C PRO A 397 20.53 4.16 -11.52
N LEU A 398 20.60 3.00 -12.15
CA LEU A 398 21.86 2.45 -12.63
C LEU A 398 22.32 3.20 -13.89
N PRO A 399 23.63 3.42 -14.07
CA PRO A 399 24.19 4.01 -15.29
C PRO A 399 23.83 3.22 -16.55
N VAL A 400 23.71 3.91 -17.67
CA VAL A 400 23.28 3.33 -18.96
C VAL A 400 24.19 2.18 -19.42
N ASP A 401 25.48 2.29 -19.23
CA ASP A 401 26.46 1.24 -19.55
C ASP A 401 26.28 -0.01 -18.70
N VAL A 402 25.92 0.17 -17.40
CA VAL A 402 25.55 -0.95 -16.51
C VAL A 402 24.26 -1.61 -17.00
N LEU A 403 23.21 -0.84 -17.27
CA LEU A 403 21.93 -1.35 -17.79
C LEU A 403 22.13 -2.17 -19.07
N ARG A 404 22.92 -1.67 -20.02
CA ARG A 404 23.25 -2.38 -21.27
C ARG A 404 24.01 -3.68 -21.03
N ARG A 405 24.97 -3.67 -20.11
CA ARG A 405 25.72 -4.88 -19.70
C ARG A 405 24.76 -5.92 -19.09
N LEU A 406 23.84 -5.50 -18.26
CA LEU A 406 22.86 -6.38 -17.62
C LEU A 406 21.91 -7.08 -18.60
N ALA A 407 21.73 -6.58 -19.83
CA ALA A 407 20.93 -7.25 -20.86
C ALA A 407 21.40 -8.67 -21.19
N THR A 408 22.65 -9.03 -20.84
CA THR A 408 23.23 -10.35 -21.07
C THR A 408 23.58 -11.09 -19.78
N ASP A 409 23.11 -10.60 -18.63
CA ASP A 409 23.39 -11.21 -17.33
C ASP A 409 22.81 -12.62 -17.21
N ALA A 410 23.45 -13.47 -16.43
CA ALA A 410 22.97 -14.83 -16.18
C ALA A 410 21.65 -14.85 -15.39
N ASP A 411 21.49 -13.91 -14.46
CA ASP A 411 20.27 -13.76 -13.64
C ASP A 411 19.18 -13.01 -14.42
N PRO A 412 18.00 -13.64 -14.69
CA PRO A 412 16.91 -12.98 -15.40
C PRO A 412 16.40 -11.73 -14.67
N ARG A 413 16.50 -11.69 -13.33
CA ARG A 413 16.09 -10.50 -12.55
C ARG A 413 16.98 -9.30 -12.87
N MET A 414 18.27 -9.53 -13.12
CA MET A 414 19.20 -8.46 -13.54
C MET A 414 18.93 -8.05 -15.00
N ARG A 415 18.61 -9.02 -15.88
CA ARG A 415 18.22 -8.70 -17.28
C ARG A 415 16.97 -7.82 -17.37
N GLN A 416 16.01 -7.96 -16.42
CA GLN A 416 14.82 -7.10 -16.33
C GLN A 416 15.14 -5.62 -16.09
N LEU A 417 16.36 -5.26 -15.69
CA LEU A 417 16.76 -3.87 -15.50
C LEU A 417 17.17 -3.19 -16.81
N ALA A 418 17.64 -3.95 -17.78
CA ALA A 418 18.15 -3.39 -19.04
C ALA A 418 17.13 -2.51 -19.79
N PRO A 419 15.81 -2.83 -19.84
CA PRO A 419 14.81 -1.97 -20.47
C PRO A 419 14.59 -0.61 -19.80
N ARG A 420 15.23 -0.33 -18.68
CA ARG A 420 15.24 1.02 -18.07
C ARG A 420 16.13 2.03 -18.83
N ASP A 421 17.01 1.56 -19.70
CA ASP A 421 17.70 2.42 -20.67
C ASP A 421 16.71 2.85 -21.76
N PRO A 422 16.22 4.12 -21.81
CA PRO A 422 15.29 4.56 -22.83
C PRO A 422 15.86 4.49 -24.24
N ASP A 423 17.18 4.45 -24.35
CA ASP A 423 17.95 4.38 -25.59
C ASP A 423 18.57 2.99 -25.83
N LEU A 424 17.95 1.95 -25.28
CA LEU A 424 18.44 0.58 -25.41
C LEU A 424 18.67 0.21 -26.88
N PRO A 425 19.89 -0.27 -27.24
CA PRO A 425 20.18 -0.72 -28.60
C PRO A 425 19.21 -1.79 -29.09
N VAL A 426 18.76 -1.67 -30.33
CA VAL A 426 17.75 -2.55 -30.94
C VAL A 426 18.14 -4.03 -30.86
N GLU A 427 19.42 -4.33 -31.00
CA GLU A 427 19.91 -5.71 -30.90
C GLU A 427 19.74 -6.29 -29.48
N LEU A 428 19.93 -5.48 -28.47
CA LEU A 428 19.66 -5.90 -27.07
C LEU A 428 18.17 -6.02 -26.82
N ALA A 429 17.35 -5.12 -27.37
CA ALA A 429 15.90 -5.19 -27.26
C ALA A 429 15.36 -6.49 -27.90
N ARG A 430 15.82 -6.84 -29.10
CA ARG A 430 15.47 -8.10 -29.78
C ARG A 430 15.89 -9.33 -28.96
N ARG A 431 17.10 -9.28 -28.41
CA ARG A 431 17.59 -10.36 -27.54
C ARG A 431 16.68 -10.58 -26.32
N LEU A 432 16.30 -9.50 -25.62
CA LEU A 432 15.42 -9.56 -24.44
C LEU A 432 13.99 -9.98 -24.83
N ALA A 433 13.49 -9.61 -26.00
CA ALA A 433 12.22 -10.07 -26.51
C ALA A 433 12.19 -11.59 -26.83
N ALA A 434 13.35 -12.20 -27.04
CA ALA A 434 13.52 -13.63 -27.21
C ALA A 434 14.04 -14.36 -25.96
N ASP A 435 14.02 -13.71 -24.79
CA ASP A 435 14.53 -14.28 -23.54
C ASP A 435 13.72 -15.52 -23.10
N SER A 436 14.39 -16.47 -22.46
CA SER A 436 13.72 -17.65 -21.90
C SER A 436 12.78 -17.31 -20.73
N ASP A 437 13.08 -16.26 -19.97
CA ASP A 437 12.29 -15.81 -18.84
C ASP A 437 11.15 -14.89 -19.30
N HIS A 438 9.91 -15.22 -18.94
CA HIS A 438 8.74 -14.46 -19.36
C HIS A 438 8.67 -13.06 -18.73
N MET A 439 9.23 -12.86 -17.53
CA MET A 439 9.25 -11.53 -16.91
C MET A 439 10.21 -10.59 -17.64
N VAL A 440 11.33 -11.11 -18.17
CA VAL A 440 12.22 -10.33 -19.04
C VAL A 440 11.49 -9.93 -20.32
N ARG A 441 10.82 -10.90 -20.99
CA ARG A 441 10.03 -10.61 -22.20
C ARG A 441 8.90 -9.60 -21.92
N ARG A 442 8.20 -9.74 -20.77
CA ARG A 442 7.16 -8.79 -20.34
C ARG A 442 7.73 -7.37 -20.15
N THR A 443 8.89 -7.25 -19.48
CA THR A 443 9.49 -5.94 -19.21
C THR A 443 9.91 -5.25 -20.50
N ILE A 444 10.53 -5.96 -21.44
CA ILE A 444 10.91 -5.36 -22.74
C ILE A 444 9.69 -5.06 -23.62
N ALA A 445 8.58 -5.79 -23.48
CA ALA A 445 7.35 -5.51 -24.22
C ALA A 445 6.77 -4.10 -23.96
N THR A 446 7.10 -3.47 -22.84
CA THR A 446 6.73 -2.08 -22.55
C THR A 446 7.66 -1.04 -23.19
N HIS A 447 8.83 -1.46 -23.73
CA HIS A 447 9.87 -0.53 -24.11
C HIS A 447 9.49 0.27 -25.38
N PRO A 448 9.66 1.62 -25.37
CA PRO A 448 9.21 2.47 -26.47
C PRO A 448 10.01 2.29 -27.77
N ARG A 449 11.17 1.65 -27.74
CA ARG A 449 12.00 1.37 -28.91
C ARG A 449 12.00 -0.10 -29.33
N LEU A 450 11.10 -0.92 -28.78
CA LEU A 450 10.99 -2.30 -29.25
C LEU A 450 10.47 -2.28 -30.70
N PRO A 451 11.15 -2.95 -31.63
CA PRO A 451 10.69 -2.99 -33.04
C PRO A 451 9.28 -3.56 -33.16
N ALA A 452 8.49 -3.00 -34.07
CA ALA A 452 7.11 -3.42 -34.31
C ALA A 452 7.01 -4.92 -34.64
N GLU A 453 7.96 -5.47 -35.40
CA GLU A 453 8.05 -6.89 -35.72
C GLU A 453 8.16 -7.78 -34.47
N GLU A 454 8.88 -7.31 -33.44
CA GLU A 454 9.01 -8.04 -32.17
C GLU A 454 7.72 -7.95 -31.34
N LEU A 455 7.05 -6.81 -31.35
CA LEU A 455 5.73 -6.66 -30.73
C LEU A 455 4.73 -7.62 -31.36
N THR A 456 4.64 -7.65 -32.69
CA THR A 456 3.79 -8.58 -33.43
C THR A 456 4.08 -10.05 -33.06
N ARG A 457 5.37 -10.41 -32.92
CA ARG A 457 5.76 -11.76 -32.50
C ARG A 457 5.33 -12.06 -31.06
N LEU A 458 5.47 -11.11 -30.13
CA LEU A 458 5.11 -11.26 -28.73
C LEU A 458 3.58 -11.37 -28.50
N LEU A 459 2.72 -10.99 -29.46
CA LEU A 459 1.29 -11.25 -29.39
C LEU A 459 0.97 -12.76 -29.31
N ALA A 460 1.84 -13.62 -29.81
CA ALA A 460 1.72 -15.08 -29.75
C ALA A 460 2.54 -15.71 -28.62
N ASP A 461 3.01 -14.90 -27.64
CA ASP A 461 3.77 -15.43 -26.50
C ASP A 461 2.96 -16.43 -25.68
N PRO A 462 3.58 -17.53 -25.20
CA PRO A 462 2.89 -18.50 -24.35
C PRO A 462 2.48 -17.93 -22.98
N SER A 463 3.03 -16.80 -22.55
CA SER A 463 2.59 -16.07 -21.37
C SER A 463 1.56 -15.01 -21.75
N GLU A 464 0.34 -15.13 -21.20
CA GLU A 464 -0.74 -14.17 -21.39
C GLU A 464 -0.30 -12.73 -21.01
N PHE A 465 0.46 -12.58 -19.90
CA PHE A 465 0.94 -11.28 -19.46
C PHE A 465 1.93 -10.62 -20.44
N VAL A 466 2.75 -11.41 -21.11
CA VAL A 466 3.66 -10.90 -22.16
C VAL A 466 2.86 -10.44 -23.36
N ALA A 467 1.95 -11.27 -23.85
CA ALA A 467 1.12 -11.00 -25.02
C ALA A 467 0.23 -9.76 -24.81
N ALA A 468 -0.44 -9.66 -23.65
CA ALA A 468 -1.23 -8.48 -23.27
C ALA A 468 -0.38 -7.21 -23.20
N THR A 469 0.82 -7.30 -22.59
CA THR A 469 1.74 -6.14 -22.50
C THR A 469 2.22 -5.69 -23.89
N ALA A 470 2.49 -6.61 -24.80
CA ALA A 470 2.85 -6.28 -26.18
C ALA A 470 1.70 -5.58 -26.92
N ALA A 471 0.46 -6.02 -26.70
CA ALA A 471 -0.74 -5.40 -27.27
C ALA A 471 -0.97 -3.96 -26.74
N ALA A 472 -0.63 -3.71 -25.47
CA ALA A 472 -0.74 -2.41 -24.84
C ALA A 472 0.34 -1.41 -25.30
N ASN A 473 1.40 -1.86 -25.99
CA ASN A 473 2.49 -0.98 -26.41
C ASN A 473 2.04 -0.01 -27.52
N PRO A 474 2.30 1.31 -27.39
CA PRO A 474 1.87 2.32 -28.36
C PRO A 474 2.47 2.13 -29.77
N ASN A 475 3.58 1.39 -29.90
CA ASN A 475 4.23 1.12 -31.18
C ASN A 475 3.72 -0.14 -31.87
N LEU A 476 2.70 -0.80 -31.32
CA LEU A 476 2.06 -1.91 -32.04
C LEU A 476 1.47 -1.39 -33.37
N PRO A 477 1.75 -2.06 -34.51
CA PRO A 477 1.20 -1.63 -35.79
C PRO A 477 -0.33 -1.55 -35.80
N THR A 478 -0.89 -0.48 -36.32
CA THR A 478 -2.36 -0.31 -36.44
C THR A 478 -2.99 -1.43 -37.25
N THR A 479 -2.30 -1.96 -38.27
CA THR A 479 -2.75 -3.11 -39.04
C THR A 479 -2.96 -4.36 -38.17
N ASP A 480 -2.08 -4.57 -37.19
CA ASP A 480 -2.19 -5.70 -36.25
C ASP A 480 -3.35 -5.50 -35.29
N MET A 481 -3.60 -4.25 -34.85
CA MET A 481 -4.76 -3.91 -34.00
C MET A 481 -6.08 -4.28 -34.72
N TYR A 482 -6.23 -3.93 -36.01
CA TYR A 482 -7.41 -4.31 -36.79
C TYR A 482 -7.55 -5.82 -36.94
N GLN A 483 -6.44 -6.52 -37.17
CA GLN A 483 -6.46 -7.99 -37.29
C GLN A 483 -6.85 -8.66 -35.99
N LEU A 484 -6.34 -8.19 -34.83
CA LEU A 484 -6.70 -8.70 -33.50
C LEU A 484 -8.19 -8.56 -33.22
N ILE A 485 -8.76 -7.38 -33.47
CA ILE A 485 -10.18 -7.11 -33.32
C ILE A 485 -11.02 -8.01 -34.23
N ALA A 486 -10.59 -8.19 -35.48
CA ALA A 486 -11.28 -9.11 -36.41
C ALA A 486 -11.19 -10.58 -35.95
N LEU A 487 -10.05 -11.03 -35.42
CA LEU A 487 -9.89 -12.39 -34.87
C LEU A 487 -10.76 -12.60 -33.62
N ALA A 488 -11.00 -11.58 -32.82
CA ALA A 488 -11.91 -11.63 -31.68
C ALA A 488 -13.38 -11.60 -32.05
N GLY A 489 -13.70 -11.42 -33.34
CA GLY A 489 -15.09 -11.36 -33.82
C GLY A 489 -15.81 -10.04 -33.49
N LEU A 490 -15.05 -9.00 -33.24
CA LEU A 490 -15.49 -7.64 -32.83
C LEU A 490 -15.54 -6.68 -34.02
#